data_c2689a683ee2f2545cd19008538107dc
#
_entry.id   c2689a683ee2f2545cd19008538107dc
#
_cell.length_a   1.000
_cell.length_b   1.000
_cell.length_c   1.000
_cell.angle_alpha   90.00
_cell.angle_beta   90.00
_cell.angle_gamma   90.00
#
_symmetry.space_group_name_H-M   'P 1'
#
loop_
_entity.id
_entity.type
_entity.pdbx_description
1 polymer ?
#
loop_
_entity_poly.entity_id
_entity_poly.type
_entity_poly.pdbx_seq_one_letter_code
_entity_poly.pdbx_strand_id
1 'polypeptide(L)'
;MNIRRKTESRRITKGRIHMIKIIPKPYELTEKDGFKKIDEDSKIYISKEFEAASENFSFAFPFSKDHVFFKETNDPDDADIRLVFNRLLPKEAYRIECSEKAITVFSSGDAGILYAAVSLRQITFFEKEDLDGKIKIPCFELFDKPRFRYRGVQLDESRHFFGAETVKRLLRLMALYKLNVLHWHLTDDQGWRIEIKKYPLLTEIGSKRKDTGIHGWHSTDFEGKPYGGFYTQEQIKDIVSYAKKLNITIIPEIDMPAHFAAAMASYNWLGCREIPCEVHWFFGGTLPFKMHWRDWNRSACAGKESTYDFIFGVIDEVAELFPAKYFHIGGDEAPKDEWKKCPECQKRMKENGLSNVEELQGYFNNRIAAHLKEKGKTLIVWNEALAAGNLDLSVVGQYWTPKNDKNVLRELKKGREMIISKHQAFYFDMCYCQYPLSNTYDFEPTEKIVPEECEKQILGMEGHLWSEWIADRDKLDMQLFPRALALAEDCWSKKNDKNRELFYSNLKYHERILKKLGVNYAEDEISMPKGLLHRRHEVHLWNMSDQYREVRKNRELKKKN
;
A
#
# COMPACT_ATOMS: atom_id res chain seq x y z
N MET A 1 60.89 4.53 -39.27
CA MET A 1 59.91 3.55 -38.73
C MET A 1 58.75 4.34 -38.17
N ASN A 2 57.74 4.60 -39.01
CA ASN A 2 56.58 5.45 -38.68
C ASN A 2 55.45 4.58 -38.14
N ILE A 3 55.10 4.76 -36.88
CA ILE A 3 53.92 4.13 -36.27
C ILE A 3 52.76 5.14 -36.35
N ARG A 4 51.85 4.92 -37.31
CA ARG A 4 50.59 5.65 -37.41
C ARG A 4 49.64 5.14 -36.31
N ARG A 5 49.35 5.96 -35.34
CA ARG A 5 48.21 5.76 -34.43
C ARG A 5 46.89 6.00 -35.19
N LYS A 6 46.10 4.93 -35.33
CA LYS A 6 44.69 5.03 -35.74
C LYS A 6 43.90 5.62 -34.60
N THR A 7 43.44 6.84 -34.75
CA THR A 7 42.40 7.44 -33.93
C THR A 7 41.06 6.88 -34.37
N GLU A 8 40.51 5.93 -33.61
CA GLU A 8 39.11 5.55 -33.72
C GLU A 8 38.24 6.73 -33.18
N SER A 9 37.60 7.42 -34.10
CA SER A 9 36.57 8.41 -33.79
C SER A 9 35.37 7.68 -33.22
N ARG A 10 35.22 7.75 -31.88
CA ARG A 10 33.94 7.44 -31.24
C ARG A 10 32.89 8.38 -31.83
N ARG A 11 32.06 7.86 -32.74
CA ARG A 11 30.79 8.49 -33.11
C ARG A 11 29.96 8.62 -31.84
N ILE A 12 29.81 9.85 -31.36
CA ILE A 12 28.79 10.21 -30.36
C ILE A 12 27.47 9.95 -31.06
N THR A 13 26.83 8.81 -30.72
CA THR A 13 25.45 8.54 -31.09
C THR A 13 24.60 9.61 -30.42
N LYS A 14 24.01 10.50 -31.24
CA LYS A 14 22.94 11.40 -30.78
C LYS A 14 21.96 10.56 -29.95
N GLY A 15 21.75 10.94 -28.70
CA GLY A 15 20.93 10.18 -27.77
C GLY A 15 19.58 9.79 -28.39
N ARG A 16 19.35 8.50 -28.56
CA ARG A 16 18.05 7.94 -28.93
C ARG A 16 17.07 8.39 -27.86
N ILE A 17 16.07 9.18 -28.20
CA ILE A 17 14.96 9.48 -27.31
C ILE A 17 14.28 8.15 -27.06
N HIS A 18 14.33 7.63 -25.82
CA HIS A 18 13.61 6.41 -25.45
C HIS A 18 12.13 6.60 -25.76
N MET A 19 11.59 5.79 -26.66
CA MET A 19 10.16 5.82 -27.03
C MET A 19 9.31 5.11 -25.98
N ILE A 20 9.85 4.07 -25.36
CA ILE A 20 9.14 3.23 -24.38
C ILE A 20 9.35 3.79 -22.96
N LYS A 21 8.25 4.18 -22.32
CA LYS A 21 8.22 4.78 -20.99
C LYS A 21 7.39 3.94 -20.04
N ILE A 22 8.04 3.12 -19.23
CA ILE A 22 7.44 2.21 -18.28
C ILE A 22 7.87 2.55 -16.85
N ILE A 23 6.95 2.57 -15.92
CA ILE A 23 7.15 2.58 -14.46
C ILE A 23 6.34 1.43 -13.85
N PRO A 24 6.96 0.59 -13.02
CA PRO A 24 8.37 0.53 -12.65
C PRO A 24 9.26 0.10 -13.83
N LYS A 25 10.53 0.54 -13.80
CA LYS A 25 11.54 0.23 -14.80
C LYS A 25 11.69 -1.28 -14.96
N PRO A 26 11.57 -1.81 -16.21
CA PRO A 26 11.75 -3.24 -16.46
C PRO A 26 13.17 -3.73 -16.12
N TYR A 27 13.26 -5.02 -15.83
CA TYR A 27 14.52 -5.68 -15.54
C TYR A 27 15.51 -5.60 -16.75
N GLU A 28 15.00 -5.84 -17.98
CA GLU A 28 15.71 -5.67 -19.23
C GLU A 28 14.73 -5.13 -20.29
N LEU A 29 15.18 -4.16 -21.08
CA LEU A 29 14.42 -3.61 -22.20
C LEU A 29 15.36 -3.25 -23.34
N THR A 30 15.08 -3.76 -24.53
CA THR A 30 15.79 -3.45 -25.75
C THR A 30 14.80 -3.01 -26.82
N GLU A 31 14.84 -1.74 -27.21
CA GLU A 31 14.04 -1.22 -28.31
C GLU A 31 14.61 -1.68 -29.66
N LYS A 32 13.74 -2.02 -30.61
CA LYS A 32 14.06 -2.47 -31.96
C LYS A 32 13.43 -1.53 -33.00
N ASP A 33 13.91 -1.59 -34.22
CA ASP A 33 13.30 -0.87 -35.34
C ASP A 33 12.01 -1.58 -35.77
N GLY A 34 11.02 -0.80 -36.29
CA GLY A 34 9.75 -1.31 -36.78
C GLY A 34 8.59 -1.17 -35.77
N PHE A 35 7.40 -1.55 -36.23
CA PHE A 35 6.16 -1.46 -35.46
C PHE A 35 5.27 -2.67 -35.76
N LYS A 36 4.66 -3.24 -34.73
CA LYS A 36 3.52 -4.15 -34.88
C LYS A 36 2.24 -3.31 -34.90
N LYS A 37 1.35 -3.63 -35.83
CA LYS A 37 0.00 -3.08 -35.88
C LYS A 37 -0.99 -4.09 -35.30
N ILE A 38 -1.86 -3.64 -34.42
CA ILE A 38 -2.92 -4.45 -33.76
C ILE A 38 -4.25 -3.71 -33.94
N ASP A 39 -5.30 -4.47 -34.22
CA ASP A 39 -6.69 -4.02 -34.31
C ASP A 39 -7.64 -4.97 -33.57
N GLU A 40 -8.94 -4.69 -33.61
CA GLU A 40 -9.98 -5.52 -32.98
C GLU A 40 -10.16 -6.90 -33.65
N ASP A 41 -9.68 -7.06 -34.90
CA ASP A 41 -9.72 -8.30 -35.67
C ASP A 41 -8.47 -9.17 -35.47
N SER A 42 -7.46 -8.66 -34.79
CA SER A 42 -6.22 -9.37 -34.51
C SER A 42 -6.47 -10.66 -33.74
N LYS A 43 -5.73 -11.69 -34.11
CA LYS A 43 -5.89 -13.03 -33.53
C LYS A 43 -5.00 -13.24 -32.32
N ILE A 44 -5.52 -13.93 -31.30
CA ILE A 44 -4.78 -14.28 -30.10
C ILE A 44 -4.70 -15.82 -29.92
N TYR A 45 -3.48 -16.30 -29.66
CA TYR A 45 -3.23 -17.67 -29.19
C TYR A 45 -2.97 -17.66 -27.68
N ILE A 46 -3.59 -18.56 -26.94
CA ILE A 46 -3.46 -18.69 -25.49
C ILE A 46 -3.11 -20.14 -25.14
N SER A 47 -1.98 -20.35 -24.47
CA SER A 47 -1.62 -21.66 -23.93
C SER A 47 -2.65 -22.12 -22.91
N LYS A 48 -3.02 -23.39 -22.96
CA LYS A 48 -4.07 -24.03 -22.13
C LYS A 48 -3.83 -23.97 -20.62
N GLU A 49 -2.63 -23.67 -20.20
CA GLU A 49 -2.22 -23.55 -18.79
C GLU A 49 -2.68 -22.24 -18.14
N PHE A 50 -3.16 -21.28 -18.91
CA PHE A 50 -3.69 -20.02 -18.38
C PHE A 50 -5.21 -20.10 -18.18
N GLU A 51 -5.68 -19.67 -17.00
CA GLU A 51 -7.10 -19.70 -16.63
C GLU A 51 -7.83 -18.37 -16.94
N ALA A 52 -7.15 -17.24 -16.73
CA ALA A 52 -7.72 -15.89 -16.84
C ALA A 52 -6.98 -14.97 -17.81
N ALA A 53 -6.10 -15.51 -18.67
CA ALA A 53 -5.21 -14.72 -19.50
C ALA A 53 -5.95 -13.85 -20.52
N SER A 54 -7.03 -14.33 -21.13
CA SER A 54 -7.83 -13.58 -22.12
C SER A 54 -8.43 -12.32 -21.50
N GLU A 55 -9.11 -12.45 -20.34
CA GLU A 55 -9.69 -11.32 -19.61
C GLU A 55 -8.60 -10.31 -19.17
N ASN A 56 -7.50 -10.83 -18.61
CA ASN A 56 -6.40 -9.98 -18.14
C ASN A 56 -5.70 -9.24 -19.29
N PHE A 57 -5.57 -9.85 -20.44
CA PHE A 57 -4.85 -9.26 -21.57
C PHE A 57 -5.68 -8.23 -22.35
N SER A 58 -7.00 -8.24 -22.23
CA SER A 58 -7.89 -7.26 -22.85
C SER A 58 -7.58 -5.80 -22.45
N PHE A 59 -6.98 -5.60 -21.28
CA PHE A 59 -6.54 -4.27 -20.81
C PHE A 59 -5.28 -3.73 -21.49
N ALA A 60 -4.58 -4.52 -22.30
CA ALA A 60 -3.30 -4.11 -22.88
C ALA A 60 -3.41 -2.95 -23.89
N PHE A 61 -4.59 -2.77 -24.52
CA PHE A 61 -4.73 -1.84 -25.64
C PHE A 61 -5.87 -0.84 -25.43
N PRO A 62 -5.68 0.44 -25.82
CA PRO A 62 -6.67 1.51 -25.68
C PRO A 62 -7.62 1.58 -26.90
N PHE A 63 -8.30 0.49 -27.26
CA PHE A 63 -9.31 0.52 -28.31
C PHE A 63 -10.54 1.34 -27.89
N SER A 64 -11.33 1.78 -28.89
CA SER A 64 -12.53 2.60 -28.69
C SER A 64 -13.66 1.87 -27.96
N LYS A 65 -13.66 0.54 -27.97
CA LYS A 65 -14.58 -0.30 -27.21
C LYS A 65 -13.97 -0.72 -25.88
N ASP A 66 -14.74 -0.61 -24.81
CA ASP A 66 -14.27 -0.85 -23.43
C ASP A 66 -13.81 -2.29 -23.15
N HIS A 67 -14.23 -3.27 -23.98
CA HIS A 67 -13.81 -4.67 -23.87
C HIS A 67 -13.52 -5.24 -25.26
N VAL A 68 -12.24 -5.40 -25.57
CA VAL A 68 -11.80 -6.08 -26.80
C VAL A 68 -11.54 -7.54 -26.49
N PHE A 69 -12.38 -8.40 -27.06
CA PHE A 69 -12.09 -9.83 -27.11
C PHE A 69 -11.47 -10.13 -28.47
N PHE A 70 -10.15 -10.38 -28.48
CA PHE A 70 -9.46 -10.82 -29.68
C PHE A 70 -10.03 -12.15 -30.18
N LYS A 71 -9.96 -12.39 -31.49
CA LYS A 71 -10.35 -13.68 -32.09
C LYS A 71 -9.36 -14.76 -31.66
N GLU A 72 -9.82 -15.76 -30.90
CA GLU A 72 -8.96 -16.86 -30.48
C GLU A 72 -8.61 -17.77 -31.66
N THR A 73 -7.36 -18.23 -31.71
CA THR A 73 -6.88 -19.23 -32.65
C THR A 73 -6.12 -20.33 -31.91
N ASN A 74 -6.21 -21.55 -32.43
CA ASN A 74 -5.44 -22.68 -31.90
C ASN A 74 -4.06 -22.82 -32.55
N ASP A 75 -3.79 -22.04 -33.62
CA ASP A 75 -2.51 -22.03 -34.33
C ASP A 75 -1.68 -20.82 -33.88
N PRO A 76 -0.57 -21.03 -33.16
CA PRO A 76 0.29 -19.93 -32.76
C PRO A 76 0.92 -19.18 -33.94
N ASP A 77 1.06 -19.82 -35.11
CA ASP A 77 1.66 -19.19 -36.27
C ASP A 77 0.68 -18.27 -37.00
N ASP A 78 -0.63 -18.45 -36.83
CA ASP A 78 -1.69 -17.59 -37.33
C ASP A 78 -2.05 -16.44 -36.37
N ALA A 79 -1.37 -16.35 -35.21
CA ALA A 79 -1.69 -15.37 -34.16
C ALA A 79 -0.84 -14.10 -34.26
N ASP A 80 -1.49 -12.93 -34.13
CA ASP A 80 -0.87 -11.63 -33.93
C ASP A 80 -0.32 -11.45 -32.51
N ILE A 81 -1.00 -12.08 -31.54
CA ILE A 81 -0.66 -12.06 -30.12
C ILE A 81 -0.57 -13.52 -29.65
N ARG A 82 0.49 -13.84 -28.91
CA ARG A 82 0.74 -15.17 -28.38
C ARG A 82 0.99 -15.12 -26.89
N LEU A 83 0.14 -15.75 -26.08
CA LEU A 83 0.35 -15.93 -24.66
C LEU A 83 0.86 -17.36 -24.44
N VAL A 84 2.16 -17.49 -24.16
CA VAL A 84 2.87 -18.77 -24.15
C VAL A 84 3.30 -19.13 -22.74
N PHE A 85 2.90 -20.31 -22.28
CA PHE A 85 3.32 -20.82 -20.98
C PHE A 85 4.78 -21.23 -20.98
N ASN A 86 5.54 -20.72 -19.98
CA ASN A 86 6.94 -21.05 -19.76
C ASN A 86 7.21 -21.33 -18.28
N ARG A 87 7.23 -22.61 -17.89
CA ARG A 87 7.46 -23.06 -16.50
C ARG A 87 8.78 -22.64 -15.88
N LEU A 88 9.76 -22.20 -16.68
CA LEU A 88 11.08 -21.81 -16.20
C LEU A 88 11.10 -20.37 -15.65
N LEU A 89 10.08 -19.58 -15.95
CA LEU A 89 9.97 -18.22 -15.42
C LEU A 89 9.47 -18.23 -13.97
N PRO A 90 9.96 -17.33 -13.10
CA PRO A 90 9.36 -17.08 -11.79
C PRO A 90 7.88 -16.69 -11.91
N LYS A 91 7.09 -16.94 -10.84
CA LYS A 91 5.64 -16.81 -10.83
C LYS A 91 5.08 -15.46 -11.34
N GLU A 92 5.74 -14.36 -11.06
CA GLU A 92 5.32 -13.00 -11.46
C GLU A 92 6.17 -12.45 -12.62
N ALA A 93 7.14 -13.23 -13.12
CA ALA A 93 7.98 -12.84 -14.23
C ALA A 93 7.27 -13.01 -15.56
N TYR A 94 7.65 -12.17 -16.53
CA TYR A 94 7.20 -12.27 -17.89
C TYR A 94 8.27 -11.79 -18.87
N ARG A 95 8.16 -12.24 -20.10
CA ARG A 95 8.96 -11.77 -21.23
C ARG A 95 8.02 -11.36 -22.38
N ILE A 96 8.31 -10.22 -23.01
CA ILE A 96 7.61 -9.77 -24.21
C ILE A 96 8.59 -9.71 -25.36
N GLU A 97 8.26 -10.34 -26.46
CA GLU A 97 8.95 -10.21 -27.75
C GLU A 97 7.97 -9.58 -28.74
N CYS A 98 8.12 -8.28 -28.99
CA CYS A 98 7.33 -7.54 -29.95
C CYS A 98 8.12 -7.36 -31.25
N SER A 99 7.65 -7.97 -32.33
CA SER A 99 8.19 -7.85 -33.68
C SER A 99 7.10 -7.36 -34.64
N GLU A 100 7.45 -7.02 -35.87
CA GLU A 100 6.46 -6.66 -36.91
C GLU A 100 5.45 -7.78 -37.19
N LYS A 101 5.83 -9.05 -36.92
CA LYS A 101 4.99 -10.22 -37.15
C LYS A 101 4.00 -10.46 -36.01
N ALA A 102 4.47 -10.50 -34.77
CA ALA A 102 3.65 -10.84 -33.61
C ALA A 102 4.19 -10.22 -32.31
N ILE A 103 3.30 -10.14 -31.30
CA ILE A 103 3.63 -9.91 -29.90
C ILE A 103 3.55 -11.24 -29.18
N THR A 104 4.67 -11.75 -28.69
CA THR A 104 4.72 -12.98 -27.91
C THR A 104 5.01 -12.66 -26.45
N VAL A 105 4.14 -13.09 -25.55
CA VAL A 105 4.27 -12.96 -24.10
C VAL A 105 4.52 -14.32 -23.48
N PHE A 106 5.62 -14.49 -22.77
CA PHE A 106 5.94 -15.70 -22.03
C PHE A 106 5.75 -15.46 -20.54
N SER A 107 5.07 -16.38 -19.85
CA SER A 107 4.92 -16.37 -18.39
C SER A 107 4.69 -17.78 -17.86
N SER A 108 4.88 -17.98 -16.56
CA SER A 108 4.54 -19.23 -15.86
C SER A 108 3.18 -19.17 -15.14
N GLY A 109 2.39 -18.11 -15.32
CA GLY A 109 1.05 -17.97 -14.73
C GLY A 109 0.37 -16.65 -15.07
N ASP A 110 -0.91 -16.54 -14.69
CA ASP A 110 -1.77 -15.40 -15.01
C ASP A 110 -1.24 -14.06 -14.48
N ALA A 111 -0.57 -14.06 -13.33
CA ALA A 111 0.04 -12.85 -12.77
C ALA A 111 1.07 -12.20 -13.71
N GLY A 112 1.95 -13.00 -14.33
CA GLY A 112 2.92 -12.46 -15.29
C GLY A 112 2.25 -11.99 -16.58
N ILE A 113 1.18 -12.64 -17.04
CA ILE A 113 0.37 -12.18 -18.18
C ILE A 113 -0.27 -10.82 -17.86
N LEU A 114 -0.86 -10.65 -16.69
CA LEU A 114 -1.42 -9.37 -16.26
C LEU A 114 -0.35 -8.26 -16.24
N TYR A 115 0.84 -8.53 -15.70
CA TYR A 115 1.91 -7.52 -15.65
C TYR A 115 2.49 -7.21 -17.04
N ALA A 116 2.49 -8.19 -17.97
CA ALA A 116 2.81 -7.94 -19.37
C ALA A 116 1.74 -7.04 -20.02
N ALA A 117 0.46 -7.32 -19.79
CA ALA A 117 -0.65 -6.49 -20.26
C ALA A 117 -0.55 -5.05 -19.73
N VAL A 118 -0.26 -4.90 -18.44
CA VAL A 118 -0.02 -3.58 -17.81
C VAL A 118 1.13 -2.83 -18.48
N SER A 119 2.25 -3.50 -18.77
CA SER A 119 3.39 -2.86 -19.46
C SER A 119 3.04 -2.44 -20.88
N LEU A 120 2.34 -3.29 -21.63
CA LEU A 120 1.81 -2.94 -22.95
C LEU A 120 0.83 -1.76 -22.86
N ARG A 121 -0.08 -1.76 -21.86
CA ARG A 121 -1.00 -0.64 -21.62
C ARG A 121 -0.28 0.67 -21.39
N GLN A 122 0.82 0.68 -20.61
CA GLN A 122 1.61 1.89 -20.40
C GLN A 122 2.26 2.36 -21.70
N ILE A 123 2.76 1.45 -22.55
CA ILE A 123 3.35 1.78 -23.85
C ILE A 123 2.32 2.38 -24.79
N THR A 124 1.13 1.80 -24.85
CA THR A 124 0.08 2.15 -25.82
C THR A 124 -0.92 3.18 -25.32
N PHE A 125 -0.79 3.70 -24.11
CA PHE A 125 -1.82 4.49 -23.43
C PHE A 125 -2.33 5.70 -24.21
N PHE A 126 -1.45 6.37 -24.95
CA PHE A 126 -1.77 7.53 -25.79
C PHE A 126 -1.79 7.21 -27.27
N GLU A 127 -1.51 5.97 -27.63
CA GLU A 127 -1.65 5.56 -29.02
C GLU A 127 -3.13 5.60 -29.40
N LYS A 128 -3.38 6.07 -30.61
CA LYS A 128 -4.70 6.11 -31.20
C LYS A 128 -4.75 5.14 -32.37
N GLU A 129 -5.93 4.63 -32.61
CA GLU A 129 -6.21 3.94 -33.85
C GLU A 129 -5.84 4.84 -35.04
N ASP A 130 -5.12 4.31 -36.01
CA ASP A 130 -4.88 4.99 -37.27
C ASP A 130 -6.16 5.03 -38.14
N LEU A 131 -6.09 5.56 -39.36
CA LEU A 131 -7.25 5.64 -40.27
C LEU A 131 -7.86 4.27 -40.59
N ASP A 132 -7.09 3.18 -40.39
CA ASP A 132 -7.53 1.81 -40.60
C ASP A 132 -7.98 1.13 -39.29
N GLY A 133 -8.11 1.87 -38.19
CA GLY A 133 -8.51 1.33 -36.88
C GLY A 133 -7.38 0.57 -36.16
N LYS A 134 -6.11 0.80 -36.50
CA LYS A 134 -4.96 0.06 -35.99
C LYS A 134 -4.12 0.87 -35.02
N ILE A 135 -3.67 0.22 -33.94
CA ILE A 135 -2.73 0.76 -32.97
C ILE A 135 -1.31 0.31 -33.35
N LYS A 136 -0.38 1.26 -33.37
CA LYS A 136 1.04 1.00 -33.65
C LYS A 136 1.81 0.82 -32.35
N ILE A 137 2.50 -0.31 -32.23
CA ILE A 137 3.32 -0.67 -31.07
C ILE A 137 4.76 -0.78 -31.53
N PRO A 138 5.72 -0.04 -30.93
CA PRO A 138 7.12 -0.18 -31.31
C PRO A 138 7.60 -1.62 -31.10
N CYS A 139 8.55 -2.08 -31.92
CA CYS A 139 9.18 -3.38 -31.71
C CYS A 139 10.18 -3.32 -30.57
N PHE A 140 10.16 -4.32 -29.69
CA PHE A 140 11.06 -4.41 -28.54
C PHE A 140 11.17 -5.83 -28.00
N GLU A 141 12.19 -6.07 -27.19
CA GLU A 141 12.29 -7.21 -26.28
C GLU A 141 12.33 -6.70 -24.85
N LEU A 142 11.55 -7.34 -23.97
CA LEU A 142 11.48 -6.99 -22.58
C LEU A 142 11.48 -8.26 -21.73
N PHE A 143 12.32 -8.29 -20.69
CA PHE A 143 12.21 -9.26 -19.60
C PHE A 143 12.01 -8.53 -18.30
N ASP A 144 11.07 -9.00 -17.46
CA ASP A 144 10.71 -8.30 -16.26
C ASP A 144 10.30 -9.25 -15.13
N LYS A 145 10.60 -8.84 -13.89
CA LYS A 145 10.24 -9.54 -12.66
C LYS A 145 10.38 -8.61 -11.46
N PRO A 146 9.58 -8.81 -10.39
CA PRO A 146 9.74 -8.01 -9.18
C PRO A 146 11.02 -8.37 -8.39
N ARG A 147 11.59 -7.38 -7.70
CA ARG A 147 12.62 -7.57 -6.66
C ARG A 147 12.01 -8.14 -5.39
N PHE A 148 10.90 -7.56 -4.93
CA PHE A 148 10.20 -7.97 -3.72
C PHE A 148 8.83 -8.57 -4.02
N ARG A 149 8.45 -9.60 -3.25
CA ARG A 149 7.15 -10.27 -3.37
C ARG A 149 5.98 -9.48 -2.78
N TYR A 150 6.26 -8.56 -1.85
CA TYR A 150 5.31 -7.67 -1.18
C TYR A 150 5.53 -6.24 -1.68
N ARG A 151 4.52 -5.63 -2.28
CA ARG A 151 4.56 -4.27 -2.83
C ARG A 151 3.27 -3.60 -2.44
N GLY A 152 3.26 -2.99 -1.25
CA GLY A 152 2.05 -2.64 -0.52
C GLY A 152 1.69 -1.17 -0.55
N VAL A 153 0.38 -0.93 -0.45
CA VAL A 153 -0.20 0.35 -0.04
C VAL A 153 -1.17 0.07 1.10
N GLN A 154 -1.03 0.78 2.20
CA GLN A 154 -1.99 0.77 3.29
C GLN A 154 -3.03 1.88 3.08
N LEU A 155 -4.30 1.59 3.38
CA LEU A 155 -5.40 2.56 3.39
C LEU A 155 -6.10 2.53 4.74
N ASP A 156 -6.12 3.66 5.43
CA ASP A 156 -6.89 3.88 6.66
C ASP A 156 -8.33 4.34 6.32
N GLU A 157 -9.29 3.50 6.67
CA GLU A 157 -10.73 3.77 6.55
C GLU A 157 -11.37 4.19 7.87
N SER A 158 -10.62 4.08 8.96
CA SER A 158 -11.14 4.35 10.30
C SER A 158 -11.31 5.85 10.55
N ARG A 159 -10.26 6.65 10.27
CA ARG A 159 -10.32 8.10 10.46
C ARG A 159 -11.24 8.75 9.43
N HIS A 160 -11.08 8.38 8.14
CA HIS A 160 -12.04 8.76 7.09
C HIS A 160 -12.44 7.53 6.25
N PHE A 161 -13.74 7.40 6.01
CA PHE A 161 -14.34 6.27 5.30
C PHE A 161 -14.56 6.63 3.83
N PHE A 162 -13.87 5.94 2.91
CA PHE A 162 -13.87 6.26 1.48
C PHE A 162 -14.92 5.49 0.67
N GLY A 163 -15.31 4.30 1.14
CA GLY A 163 -16.30 3.46 0.48
C GLY A 163 -15.80 2.64 -0.73
N ALA A 164 -16.60 1.66 -1.13
CA ALA A 164 -16.23 0.59 -2.05
C ALA A 164 -15.71 1.07 -3.40
N GLU A 165 -16.31 2.11 -3.99
CA GLU A 165 -15.92 2.62 -5.31
C GLU A 165 -14.51 3.26 -5.28
N THR A 166 -14.18 3.98 -4.21
CA THR A 166 -12.84 4.55 -4.03
C THR A 166 -11.81 3.45 -3.86
N VAL A 167 -12.11 2.41 -3.07
CA VAL A 167 -11.22 1.26 -2.89
C VAL A 167 -10.99 0.52 -4.21
N LYS A 168 -12.04 0.22 -4.98
CA LYS A 168 -11.90 -0.42 -6.30
C LYS A 168 -11.10 0.43 -7.28
N ARG A 169 -11.28 1.76 -7.25
CA ARG A 169 -10.48 2.68 -8.05
C ARG A 169 -8.99 2.65 -7.63
N LEU A 170 -8.71 2.65 -6.32
CA LEU A 170 -7.35 2.51 -5.80
C LEU A 170 -6.70 1.20 -6.29
N LEU A 171 -7.41 0.08 -6.21
CA LEU A 171 -6.93 -1.21 -6.71
C LEU A 171 -6.56 -1.17 -8.20
N ARG A 172 -7.36 -0.51 -9.05
CA ARG A 172 -7.02 -0.33 -10.49
C ARG A 172 -5.73 0.48 -10.67
N LEU A 173 -5.55 1.55 -9.90
CA LEU A 173 -4.35 2.38 -9.97
C LEU A 173 -3.11 1.63 -9.43
N MET A 174 -3.27 0.84 -8.37
CA MET A 174 -2.21 -0.03 -7.86
C MET A 174 -1.78 -1.07 -8.91
N ALA A 175 -2.73 -1.74 -9.56
CA ALA A 175 -2.47 -2.71 -10.62
C ALA A 175 -1.69 -2.11 -11.79
N LEU A 176 -2.03 -0.88 -12.22
CA LEU A 176 -1.34 -0.17 -13.31
C LEU A 176 0.16 0.04 -13.03
N TYR A 177 0.57 0.04 -11.77
CA TYR A 177 1.97 0.17 -11.33
C TYR A 177 2.51 -1.09 -10.66
N LYS A 178 1.87 -2.26 -10.87
CA LYS A 178 2.31 -3.59 -10.39
C LYS A 178 2.45 -3.69 -8.87
N LEU A 179 1.76 -2.84 -8.10
CA LEU A 179 1.57 -2.99 -6.67
C LEU A 179 0.57 -4.12 -6.43
N ASN A 180 0.85 -5.03 -5.48
CA ASN A 180 0.11 -6.29 -5.35
C ASN A 180 -0.47 -6.57 -3.97
N VAL A 181 -0.35 -5.63 -3.03
CA VAL A 181 -0.92 -5.76 -1.69
C VAL A 181 -1.65 -4.47 -1.31
N LEU A 182 -2.93 -4.59 -0.96
CA LEU A 182 -3.66 -3.57 -0.21
C LEU A 182 -3.70 -4.00 1.26
N HIS A 183 -3.02 -3.26 2.12
CA HIS A 183 -3.17 -3.37 3.56
C HIS A 183 -4.34 -2.49 3.98
N TRP A 184 -5.42 -3.09 4.46
CA TRP A 184 -6.68 -2.40 4.70
C TRP A 184 -6.91 -2.21 6.19
N HIS A 185 -6.62 -1.01 6.68
CA HIS A 185 -6.80 -0.63 8.08
C HIS A 185 -8.26 -0.27 8.34
N LEU A 186 -8.99 -1.24 8.90
CA LEU A 186 -10.46 -1.21 9.00
C LEU A 186 -10.97 -0.75 10.36
N THR A 187 -10.12 -0.69 11.37
CA THR A 187 -10.54 -0.36 12.74
C THR A 187 -9.49 0.44 13.48
N ASP A 188 -9.93 1.47 14.20
CA ASP A 188 -9.12 2.30 15.06
C ASP A 188 -10.03 3.01 16.09
N ASP A 189 -9.51 3.89 16.91
CA ASP A 189 -10.22 4.67 17.91
C ASP A 189 -11.41 5.47 17.34
N GLN A 190 -11.30 5.92 16.07
CA GLN A 190 -12.26 6.80 15.41
C GLN A 190 -13.34 6.07 14.62
N GLY A 191 -13.24 4.75 14.50
CA GLY A 191 -14.28 4.01 13.80
C GLY A 191 -13.97 2.54 13.57
N TRP A 192 -15.01 1.74 13.61
CA TRP A 192 -15.03 0.33 13.22
C TRP A 192 -15.72 0.18 11.88
N ARG A 193 -15.01 -0.29 10.84
CA ARG A 193 -15.46 -0.20 9.45
C ARG A 193 -15.84 -1.52 8.78
N ILE A 194 -15.93 -2.60 9.54
CA ILE A 194 -16.28 -3.93 9.00
C ILE A 194 -17.41 -4.57 9.82
N GLU A 195 -18.42 -5.10 9.14
CA GLU A 195 -19.53 -5.83 9.77
C GLU A 195 -19.03 -7.13 10.39
N ILE A 196 -19.35 -7.32 11.69
CA ILE A 196 -19.17 -8.57 12.43
C ILE A 196 -20.53 -9.01 12.94
N LYS A 197 -21.10 -10.06 12.36
CA LYS A 197 -22.47 -10.50 12.65
C LYS A 197 -22.65 -10.96 14.08
N LYS A 198 -21.60 -11.58 14.65
CA LYS A 198 -21.59 -11.99 16.07
C LYS A 198 -21.62 -10.80 17.04
N TYR A 199 -21.10 -9.64 16.60
CA TYR A 199 -20.97 -8.46 17.46
C TYR A 199 -21.54 -7.20 16.78
N PRO A 200 -22.89 -7.10 16.63
CA PRO A 200 -23.54 -6.05 15.83
C PRO A 200 -23.31 -4.63 16.34
N LEU A 201 -23.08 -4.42 17.64
CA LEU A 201 -22.82 -3.09 18.19
C LEU A 201 -21.53 -2.47 17.62
N LEU A 202 -20.60 -3.26 17.08
CA LEU A 202 -19.40 -2.75 16.42
C LEU A 202 -19.73 -1.85 15.23
N THR A 203 -20.82 -2.13 14.50
CA THR A 203 -21.29 -1.29 13.40
C THR A 203 -22.45 -0.38 13.78
N GLU A 204 -23.27 -0.74 14.78
CA GLU A 204 -24.35 0.12 15.25
C GLU A 204 -23.83 1.33 16.04
N ILE A 205 -22.78 1.16 16.85
CA ILE A 205 -22.14 2.16 17.70
C ILE A 205 -20.75 2.50 17.17
N GLY A 206 -19.87 1.48 17.08
CA GLY A 206 -18.46 1.65 16.77
C GLY A 206 -18.17 2.27 15.41
N SER A 207 -19.08 2.17 14.45
CA SER A 207 -18.92 2.81 13.12
C SER A 207 -19.26 4.30 13.09
N LYS A 208 -19.76 4.87 14.20
CA LYS A 208 -20.32 6.22 14.27
C LYS A 208 -19.62 7.05 15.33
N ARG A 209 -19.32 8.30 15.01
CA ARG A 209 -18.81 9.30 15.95
C ARG A 209 -19.63 10.59 15.88
N LYS A 210 -19.68 11.34 16.98
CA LYS A 210 -20.53 12.54 17.10
C LYS A 210 -20.03 13.73 16.29
N ASP A 211 -18.73 13.77 15.98
CA ASP A 211 -18.07 14.86 15.26
C ASP A 211 -16.80 14.33 14.58
N THR A 212 -16.08 15.18 13.85
CA THR A 212 -14.80 14.84 13.21
C THR A 212 -13.83 16.01 13.36
N GLY A 213 -12.63 15.75 13.90
CA GLY A 213 -11.52 16.71 13.86
C GLY A 213 -11.12 17.01 12.42
N ILE A 214 -10.82 18.28 12.12
CA ILE A 214 -10.39 18.73 10.79
C ILE A 214 -8.88 18.93 10.83
N HIS A 215 -8.15 18.38 9.85
CA HIS A 215 -6.70 18.58 9.65
C HIS A 215 -5.76 18.12 10.77
N GLY A 216 -5.82 16.82 11.08
CA GLY A 216 -4.75 16.13 11.77
C GLY A 216 -4.66 16.34 13.29
N TRP A 217 -3.51 15.98 13.85
CA TRP A 217 -3.35 15.66 15.28
C TRP A 217 -3.47 16.84 16.24
N HIS A 218 -3.27 18.04 15.78
CA HIS A 218 -3.25 19.25 16.64
C HIS A 218 -4.41 20.19 16.34
N SER A 219 -5.37 19.74 15.55
CA SER A 219 -6.54 20.55 15.22
C SER A 219 -7.47 20.70 16.42
N THR A 220 -7.95 21.92 16.63
CA THR A 220 -9.06 22.26 17.54
C THR A 220 -10.35 22.53 16.77
N ASP A 221 -10.33 22.36 15.44
CA ASP A 221 -11.44 22.61 14.56
C ASP A 221 -12.17 21.30 14.28
N PHE A 222 -13.50 21.37 14.20
CA PHE A 222 -14.37 20.21 14.04
C PHE A 222 -15.43 20.50 12.98
N GLU A 223 -15.91 19.43 12.31
CA GLU A 223 -16.92 19.55 11.27
C GLU A 223 -18.31 19.95 11.79
N GLY A 224 -18.60 19.70 13.08
CA GLY A 224 -19.88 20.02 13.72
C GLY A 224 -21.03 19.11 13.30
N LYS A 225 -20.74 17.90 12.80
CA LYS A 225 -21.77 16.94 12.36
C LYS A 225 -21.34 15.49 12.63
N PRO A 226 -22.31 14.59 12.88
CA PRO A 226 -22.01 13.17 13.02
C PRO A 226 -21.36 12.58 11.75
N TYR A 227 -20.47 11.61 11.95
CA TYR A 227 -19.75 10.90 10.90
C TYR A 227 -19.84 9.39 11.10
N GLY A 228 -19.89 8.62 10.01
CA GLY A 228 -19.93 7.16 10.11
C GLY A 228 -19.91 6.48 8.75
N GLY A 229 -19.77 5.16 8.80
CA GLY A 229 -19.75 4.28 7.64
C GLY A 229 -19.08 2.95 7.99
N PHE A 230 -19.44 1.89 7.29
CA PHE A 230 -18.82 0.57 7.39
C PHE A 230 -19.11 -0.23 6.12
N TYR A 231 -18.37 -1.31 5.93
CA TYR A 231 -18.57 -2.28 4.87
C TYR A 231 -19.38 -3.47 5.37
N THR A 232 -20.41 -3.86 4.64
CA THR A 232 -21.04 -5.17 4.86
C THR A 232 -20.11 -6.30 4.42
N GLN A 233 -20.33 -7.51 4.92
CA GLN A 233 -19.52 -8.67 4.51
C GLN A 233 -19.64 -8.94 3.01
N GLU A 234 -20.80 -8.66 2.40
CA GLU A 234 -21.02 -8.79 0.96
C GLU A 234 -20.19 -7.78 0.16
N GLN A 235 -20.09 -6.53 0.62
CA GLN A 235 -19.22 -5.51 0.01
C GLN A 235 -17.74 -5.90 0.13
N ILE A 236 -17.32 -6.45 1.26
CA ILE A 236 -15.94 -6.97 1.43
C ILE A 236 -15.66 -8.09 0.42
N LYS A 237 -16.54 -9.09 0.31
CA LYS A 237 -16.39 -10.20 -0.64
C LYS A 237 -16.29 -9.71 -2.09
N ASP A 238 -17.10 -8.73 -2.48
CA ASP A 238 -17.08 -8.14 -3.81
C ASP A 238 -15.73 -7.41 -4.08
N ILE A 239 -15.24 -6.60 -3.12
CA ILE A 239 -13.94 -5.92 -3.23
C ILE A 239 -12.79 -6.94 -3.29
N VAL A 240 -12.81 -7.97 -2.46
CA VAL A 240 -11.79 -9.03 -2.44
C VAL A 240 -11.77 -9.81 -3.75
N SER A 241 -12.95 -10.14 -4.29
CA SER A 241 -13.08 -10.78 -5.61
C SER A 241 -12.54 -9.90 -6.73
N TYR A 242 -12.84 -8.60 -6.68
CA TYR A 242 -12.32 -7.62 -7.63
C TYR A 242 -10.79 -7.50 -7.57
N ALA A 243 -10.22 -7.42 -6.36
CA ALA A 243 -8.77 -7.35 -6.14
C ALA A 243 -8.04 -8.59 -6.70
N LYS A 244 -8.63 -9.78 -6.51
CA LYS A 244 -8.09 -11.05 -7.04
C LYS A 244 -7.90 -11.01 -8.56
N LYS A 245 -8.83 -10.42 -9.31
CA LYS A 245 -8.72 -10.26 -10.77
C LYS A 245 -7.54 -9.35 -11.17
N LEU A 246 -7.12 -8.45 -10.30
CA LEU A 246 -6.00 -7.54 -10.48
C LEU A 246 -4.68 -8.07 -9.89
N ASN A 247 -4.63 -9.34 -9.48
CA ASN A 247 -3.50 -9.95 -8.76
C ASN A 247 -3.09 -9.14 -7.51
N ILE A 248 -4.08 -8.56 -6.81
CA ILE A 248 -3.86 -7.83 -5.56
C ILE A 248 -4.43 -8.65 -4.40
N THR A 249 -3.60 -8.89 -3.40
CA THR A 249 -3.99 -9.49 -2.13
C THR A 249 -4.42 -8.39 -1.17
N ILE A 250 -5.60 -8.53 -0.55
CA ILE A 250 -6.03 -7.63 0.52
C ILE A 250 -5.70 -8.26 1.87
N ILE A 251 -4.91 -7.56 2.68
CA ILE A 251 -4.57 -7.95 4.05
C ILE A 251 -5.40 -7.07 4.99
N PRO A 252 -6.34 -7.65 5.76
CA PRO A 252 -7.11 -6.88 6.74
C PRO A 252 -6.27 -6.54 7.96
N GLU A 253 -6.46 -5.34 8.50
CA GLU A 253 -5.99 -4.97 9.83
C GLU A 253 -7.18 -4.70 10.75
N ILE A 254 -7.15 -5.36 11.91
CA ILE A 254 -8.01 -5.11 13.05
C ILE A 254 -7.10 -4.75 14.22
N ASP A 255 -6.93 -3.46 14.45
CA ASP A 255 -5.93 -2.96 15.38
C ASP A 255 -6.26 -3.28 16.82
N MET A 256 -5.27 -3.78 17.55
CA MET A 256 -5.33 -4.16 18.97
C MET A 256 -3.92 -4.40 19.55
N PRO A 257 -3.69 -4.26 20.85
CA PRO A 257 -4.68 -3.97 21.91
C PRO A 257 -5.01 -2.49 22.08
N ALA A 258 -4.18 -1.56 21.56
CA ALA A 258 -4.50 -0.14 21.47
C ALA A 258 -5.34 0.17 20.23
N HIS A 259 -5.61 1.43 19.97
CA HIS A 259 -6.47 1.85 18.84
C HIS A 259 -7.82 1.11 18.80
N PHE A 260 -8.35 0.82 19.97
CA PHE A 260 -9.48 -0.08 20.17
C PHE A 260 -10.71 0.62 20.79
N ALA A 261 -10.71 1.97 20.83
CA ALA A 261 -11.78 2.72 21.49
C ALA A 261 -13.14 2.52 20.83
N ALA A 262 -13.22 2.36 19.50
CA ALA A 262 -14.49 2.06 18.82
C ALA A 262 -15.10 0.72 19.27
N ALA A 263 -14.26 -0.31 19.48
CA ALA A 263 -14.71 -1.60 20.04
C ALA A 263 -15.13 -1.46 21.50
N MET A 264 -14.35 -0.72 22.31
CA MET A 264 -14.68 -0.50 23.74
C MET A 264 -15.88 0.43 23.94
N ALA A 265 -16.17 1.32 23.01
CA ALA A 265 -17.42 2.09 23.00
C ALA A 265 -18.63 1.20 22.75
N SER A 266 -18.47 0.15 21.94
CA SER A 266 -19.49 -0.85 21.65
C SER A 266 -19.66 -1.86 22.78
N TYR A 267 -18.54 -2.26 23.43
CA TYR A 267 -18.47 -3.31 24.46
C TYR A 267 -17.44 -2.91 25.52
N ASN A 268 -17.87 -2.13 26.52
CA ASN A 268 -17.00 -1.51 27.53
C ASN A 268 -16.21 -2.50 28.41
N TRP A 269 -16.69 -3.73 28.51
CA TRP A 269 -16.06 -4.81 29.28
C TRP A 269 -14.75 -5.34 28.63
N LEU A 270 -14.44 -4.94 27.39
CA LEU A 270 -13.20 -5.30 26.72
C LEU A 270 -11.96 -4.64 27.35
N GLY A 271 -12.11 -3.50 27.98
CA GLY A 271 -11.03 -2.79 28.68
C GLY A 271 -10.73 -3.36 30.07
N CYS A 272 -9.65 -2.92 30.67
CA CYS A 272 -9.30 -3.24 32.06
C CYS A 272 -10.30 -2.69 33.07
N ARG A 273 -10.95 -1.58 32.71
CA ARG A 273 -12.01 -0.95 33.49
C ARG A 273 -13.31 -1.01 32.68
N GLU A 274 -14.41 -1.32 33.32
CA GLU A 274 -15.73 -1.39 32.68
C GLU A 274 -16.42 -0.02 32.72
N ILE A 275 -15.75 0.99 32.19
CA ILE A 275 -16.26 2.36 32.13
C ILE A 275 -16.85 2.65 30.74
N PRO A 276 -17.87 3.54 30.67
CA PRO A 276 -18.37 4.00 29.37
C PRO A 276 -17.25 4.63 28.54
N CYS A 277 -17.23 4.28 27.26
CA CYS A 277 -16.30 4.86 26.27
C CYS A 277 -17.12 5.48 25.13
N GLU A 278 -16.56 6.47 24.47
CA GLU A 278 -17.09 7.03 23.23
C GLU A 278 -16.15 6.68 22.08
N VAL A 279 -16.69 6.52 20.87
CA VAL A 279 -15.87 6.50 19.65
C VAL A 279 -15.17 7.85 19.52
N HIS A 280 -13.86 7.84 19.33
CA HIS A 280 -13.09 9.08 19.30
C HIS A 280 -13.48 9.93 18.08
N TRP A 281 -13.65 11.20 18.28
CA TRP A 281 -14.01 12.17 17.25
C TRP A 281 -12.89 13.16 16.93
N PHE A 282 -11.72 12.97 17.54
CA PHE A 282 -10.48 13.72 17.33
C PHE A 282 -9.35 12.78 16.90
N PHE A 283 -8.29 13.32 16.32
CA PHE A 283 -7.22 12.54 15.70
C PHE A 283 -5.92 12.52 16.54
N GLY A 284 -5.97 12.40 17.84
CA GLY A 284 -4.78 12.32 18.70
C GLY A 284 -4.18 13.68 19.05
N GLY A 285 -3.00 13.68 19.67
CA GLY A 285 -2.19 14.86 19.99
C GLY A 285 -2.78 15.83 21.02
N THR A 286 -3.87 16.49 20.72
CA THR A 286 -4.54 17.43 21.62
C THR A 286 -5.91 16.90 22.01
N LEU A 287 -6.06 16.54 23.29
CA LEU A 287 -7.39 16.21 23.82
C LEU A 287 -8.28 17.45 23.81
N PRO A 288 -9.57 17.32 23.45
CA PRO A 288 -10.53 18.39 23.58
C PRO A 288 -10.56 18.93 25.01
N PHE A 289 -10.73 20.23 25.15
CA PHE A 289 -10.74 20.92 26.43
C PHE A 289 -11.69 20.22 27.42
N LYS A 290 -11.20 19.80 28.60
CA LYS A 290 -11.90 19.06 29.68
C LYS A 290 -11.90 17.52 29.58
N MET A 291 -11.23 16.90 28.62
CA MET A 291 -11.09 15.45 28.61
C MET A 291 -9.75 15.04 29.22
N HIS A 292 -9.77 14.03 30.07
CA HIS A 292 -8.58 13.48 30.69
C HIS A 292 -8.38 12.04 30.24
N TRP A 293 -7.15 11.64 29.94
CA TRP A 293 -6.80 10.25 29.61
C TRP A 293 -7.27 9.23 30.68
N ARG A 294 -7.50 9.68 31.90
CA ARG A 294 -8.01 8.83 32.99
C ARG A 294 -9.47 8.41 32.83
N ASP A 295 -10.21 9.12 32.00
CA ASP A 295 -11.65 8.92 31.84
C ASP A 295 -11.96 7.83 30.79
N TRP A 296 -10.93 7.27 30.15
CA TRP A 296 -11.06 6.31 29.05
C TRP A 296 -10.25 5.04 29.27
N ASN A 297 -10.75 3.91 28.78
CA ASN A 297 -9.92 2.76 28.49
C ASN A 297 -9.05 3.09 27.28
N ARG A 298 -7.80 2.67 27.33
CA ARG A 298 -6.81 2.98 26.27
C ARG A 298 -6.31 1.75 25.54
N SER A 299 -6.58 0.56 26.09
CA SER A 299 -6.18 -0.72 25.50
C SER A 299 -7.16 -1.81 25.94
N ALA A 300 -7.35 -2.80 25.09
CA ALA A 300 -8.03 -4.04 25.44
C ALA A 300 -7.34 -4.72 26.63
N CYS A 301 -8.11 -5.40 27.48
CA CYS A 301 -7.56 -6.09 28.64
C CYS A 301 -6.88 -7.40 28.24
N ALA A 302 -5.55 -7.48 28.39
CA ALA A 302 -4.78 -8.68 28.11
C ALA A 302 -4.91 -9.79 29.17
N GLY A 303 -5.62 -9.52 30.29
CA GLY A 303 -5.83 -10.49 31.37
C GLY A 303 -7.14 -11.29 31.27
N LYS A 304 -8.23 -10.70 30.76
CA LYS A 304 -9.56 -11.31 30.72
C LYS A 304 -9.68 -12.33 29.58
N GLU A 305 -10.17 -13.54 29.86
CA GLU A 305 -10.50 -14.52 28.82
C GLU A 305 -11.62 -14.04 27.91
N SER A 306 -12.62 -13.36 28.42
CA SER A 306 -13.71 -12.80 27.61
C SER A 306 -13.23 -11.85 26.52
N THR A 307 -12.12 -11.12 26.76
CA THR A 307 -11.51 -10.28 25.72
C THR A 307 -10.94 -11.13 24.58
N TYR A 308 -10.30 -12.26 24.88
CA TYR A 308 -9.83 -13.18 23.85
C TYR A 308 -10.98 -13.86 23.11
N ASP A 309 -12.04 -14.27 23.80
CA ASP A 309 -13.24 -14.86 23.18
C ASP A 309 -13.90 -13.90 22.18
N PHE A 310 -13.91 -12.61 22.51
CA PHE A 310 -14.37 -11.57 21.61
C PHE A 310 -13.43 -11.44 20.39
N ILE A 311 -12.13 -11.28 20.63
CA ILE A 311 -11.11 -11.13 19.58
C ILE A 311 -11.14 -12.31 18.62
N PHE A 312 -11.18 -13.54 19.14
CA PHE A 312 -11.25 -14.75 18.32
C PHE A 312 -12.53 -14.79 17.50
N GLY A 313 -13.67 -14.40 18.08
CA GLY A 313 -14.93 -14.31 17.34
C GLY A 313 -14.89 -13.28 16.20
N VAL A 314 -14.20 -12.15 16.38
CA VAL A 314 -13.97 -11.16 15.31
C VAL A 314 -13.03 -11.73 14.25
N ILE A 315 -11.90 -12.29 14.66
CA ILE A 315 -10.91 -12.88 13.74
C ILE A 315 -11.52 -14.01 12.91
N ASP A 316 -12.40 -14.82 13.48
CA ASP A 316 -13.05 -15.92 12.78
C ASP A 316 -13.85 -15.41 11.57
N GLU A 317 -14.70 -14.41 11.78
CA GLU A 317 -15.48 -13.84 10.67
C GLU A 317 -14.60 -13.10 9.65
N VAL A 318 -13.65 -12.30 10.12
CA VAL A 318 -12.76 -11.56 9.20
C VAL A 318 -11.87 -12.52 8.40
N ALA A 319 -11.33 -13.56 9.03
CA ALA A 319 -10.46 -14.52 8.36
C ALA A 319 -11.15 -15.29 7.23
N GLU A 320 -12.47 -15.52 7.32
CA GLU A 320 -13.27 -16.14 6.26
C GLU A 320 -13.49 -15.20 5.07
N LEU A 321 -13.57 -13.90 5.30
CA LEU A 321 -13.79 -12.90 4.25
C LEU A 321 -12.54 -12.64 3.41
N PHE A 322 -11.34 -12.80 4.00
CA PHE A 322 -10.08 -12.49 3.34
C PHE A 322 -9.24 -13.76 3.10
N PRO A 323 -9.05 -14.19 1.85
CA PRO A 323 -8.25 -15.38 1.53
C PRO A 323 -6.74 -15.18 1.71
N ALA A 324 -6.29 -13.97 2.04
CA ALA A 324 -4.88 -13.64 2.27
C ALA A 324 -4.26 -14.57 3.32
N LYS A 325 -3.00 -14.96 3.09
CA LYS A 325 -2.20 -15.69 4.07
C LYS A 325 -1.93 -14.86 5.34
N TYR A 326 -1.89 -13.54 5.21
CA TYR A 326 -1.53 -12.62 6.27
C TYR A 326 -2.74 -11.94 6.89
N PHE A 327 -2.64 -11.64 8.18
CA PHE A 327 -3.61 -10.90 8.97
C PHE A 327 -2.85 -9.93 9.87
N HIS A 328 -3.19 -8.64 9.86
CA HIS A 328 -2.52 -7.62 10.66
C HIS A 328 -3.38 -7.26 11.89
N ILE A 329 -2.75 -7.11 13.05
CA ILE A 329 -3.46 -6.69 14.29
C ILE A 329 -2.88 -5.41 14.89
N GLY A 330 -2.10 -4.63 14.17
CA GLY A 330 -1.47 -3.44 14.73
C GLY A 330 -0.44 -3.78 15.81
N GLY A 331 -0.75 -3.44 17.05
CA GLY A 331 0.11 -3.70 18.19
C GLY A 331 1.06 -2.57 18.53
N ASP A 332 0.88 -1.43 17.87
CA ASP A 332 1.61 -0.19 18.10
C ASP A 332 1.01 0.64 19.24
N GLU A 333 1.78 1.59 19.70
CA GLU A 333 1.43 2.64 20.68
C GLU A 333 0.64 2.18 21.92
N ALA A 334 0.65 0.88 22.25
CA ALA A 334 -0.15 0.30 23.33
C ALA A 334 0.23 0.88 24.70
N PRO A 335 -0.65 1.69 25.33
CA PRO A 335 -0.43 2.20 26.68
C PRO A 335 -0.64 1.07 27.69
N LYS A 336 0.39 0.79 28.50
CA LYS A 336 0.40 -0.35 29.43
C LYS A 336 0.15 0.03 30.88
N ASP A 337 -0.23 1.28 31.15
CA ASP A 337 -0.42 1.78 32.53
C ASP A 337 -1.61 1.12 33.23
N GLU A 338 -2.66 0.77 32.47
CA GLU A 338 -3.81 0.05 33.00
C GLU A 338 -3.46 -1.41 33.29
N TRP A 339 -2.69 -2.08 32.43
CA TRP A 339 -2.25 -3.45 32.62
C TRP A 339 -1.42 -3.63 33.91
N LYS A 340 -0.58 -2.64 34.24
CA LYS A 340 0.22 -2.63 35.48
C LYS A 340 -0.65 -2.64 36.74
N LYS A 341 -1.88 -2.15 36.68
CA LYS A 341 -2.80 -1.99 37.80
C LYS A 341 -3.98 -2.97 37.77
N CYS A 342 -4.27 -3.55 36.62
CA CYS A 342 -5.39 -4.45 36.42
C CYS A 342 -5.15 -5.81 37.11
N PRO A 343 -6.02 -6.25 38.05
CA PRO A 343 -5.83 -7.54 38.72
C PRO A 343 -5.77 -8.73 37.76
N GLU A 344 -6.61 -8.74 36.70
CA GLU A 344 -6.63 -9.82 35.70
C GLU A 344 -5.35 -9.86 34.90
N CYS A 345 -4.81 -8.70 34.49
CA CYS A 345 -3.52 -8.63 33.78
C CYS A 345 -2.37 -9.11 34.69
N GLN A 346 -2.34 -8.68 35.95
CA GLN A 346 -1.30 -9.10 36.91
C GLN A 346 -1.39 -10.59 37.23
N LYS A 347 -2.60 -11.14 37.38
CA LYS A 347 -2.86 -12.57 37.54
C LYS A 347 -2.32 -13.34 36.31
N ARG A 348 -2.67 -12.89 35.11
CA ARG A 348 -2.21 -13.48 33.84
C ARG A 348 -0.69 -13.52 33.77
N MET A 349 -0.04 -12.41 34.10
CA MET A 349 1.42 -12.33 34.13
C MET A 349 2.04 -13.36 35.08
N LYS A 350 1.51 -13.45 36.30
CA LYS A 350 1.98 -14.40 37.32
C LYS A 350 1.82 -15.85 36.87
N GLU A 351 0.64 -16.21 36.35
CA GLU A 351 0.33 -17.58 35.89
C GLU A 351 1.17 -18.04 34.74
N ASN A 352 1.66 -17.11 33.90
CA ASN A 352 2.48 -17.42 32.71
C ASN A 352 3.95 -17.05 32.89
N GLY A 353 4.40 -16.70 34.09
CA GLY A 353 5.81 -16.38 34.38
C GLY A 353 6.34 -15.15 33.62
N LEU A 354 5.47 -14.18 33.29
CA LEU A 354 5.84 -12.99 32.55
C LEU A 354 6.43 -11.94 33.49
N SER A 355 7.60 -11.42 33.16
CA SER A 355 8.38 -10.53 34.02
C SER A 355 7.90 -9.07 33.96
N ASN A 356 7.27 -8.67 32.88
CA ASN A 356 6.87 -7.28 32.62
C ASN A 356 5.70 -7.19 31.63
N VAL A 357 5.13 -6.01 31.50
CA VAL A 357 3.96 -5.76 30.63
C VAL A 357 4.30 -5.80 29.13
N GLU A 358 5.56 -5.69 28.75
CA GLU A 358 5.98 -5.91 27.36
C GLU A 358 5.84 -7.40 27.00
N GLU A 359 6.27 -8.28 27.90
CA GLU A 359 6.08 -9.73 27.74
C GLU A 359 4.60 -10.11 27.76
N LEU A 360 3.74 -9.37 28.48
CA LEU A 360 2.29 -9.55 28.45
C LEU A 360 1.73 -9.21 27.07
N GLN A 361 2.23 -8.16 26.39
CA GLN A 361 1.87 -7.87 25.01
C GLN A 361 2.34 -8.98 24.06
N GLY A 362 3.55 -9.51 24.25
CA GLY A 362 4.02 -10.66 23.49
C GLY A 362 3.15 -11.90 23.69
N TYR A 363 2.71 -12.17 24.92
CA TYR A 363 1.77 -13.25 25.24
C TYR A 363 0.41 -13.03 24.53
N PHE A 364 -0.12 -11.81 24.57
CA PHE A 364 -1.35 -11.42 23.87
C PHE A 364 -1.25 -11.71 22.36
N ASN A 365 -0.20 -11.23 21.73
CA ASN A 365 0.04 -11.42 20.29
C ASN A 365 0.25 -12.91 19.95
N ASN A 366 0.96 -13.67 20.79
CA ASN A 366 1.19 -15.09 20.57
C ASN A 366 -0.08 -15.93 20.65
N ARG A 367 -1.02 -15.59 21.52
CA ARG A 367 -2.34 -16.25 21.58
C ARG A 367 -3.11 -16.02 20.29
N ILE A 368 -3.09 -14.79 19.76
CA ILE A 368 -3.74 -14.44 18.49
C ILE A 368 -3.03 -15.13 17.32
N ALA A 369 -1.69 -15.16 17.32
CA ALA A 369 -0.91 -15.86 16.31
C ALA A 369 -1.23 -17.36 16.25
N ALA A 370 -1.38 -18.01 17.42
CA ALA A 370 -1.77 -19.40 17.51
C ALA A 370 -3.16 -19.66 16.91
N HIS A 371 -4.14 -18.82 17.25
CA HIS A 371 -5.51 -18.90 16.71
C HIS A 371 -5.54 -18.68 15.18
N LEU A 372 -4.80 -17.67 14.66
CA LEU A 372 -4.68 -17.43 13.23
C LEU A 372 -3.99 -18.58 12.49
N LYS A 373 -3.00 -19.22 13.13
CA LYS A 373 -2.29 -20.38 12.57
C LYS A 373 -3.22 -21.58 12.34
N GLU A 374 -4.18 -21.81 13.24
CA GLU A 374 -5.21 -22.85 13.06
C GLU A 374 -6.08 -22.60 11.81
N LYS A 375 -6.20 -21.33 11.40
CA LYS A 375 -6.88 -20.90 10.17
C LYS A 375 -5.96 -20.79 8.94
N GLY A 376 -4.70 -21.27 9.06
CA GLY A 376 -3.72 -21.21 7.98
C GLY A 376 -3.18 -19.80 7.69
N LYS A 377 -3.33 -18.86 8.64
CA LYS A 377 -2.88 -17.48 8.49
C LYS A 377 -1.64 -17.16 9.33
N THR A 378 -0.93 -16.14 8.91
CA THR A 378 0.28 -15.62 9.57
C THR A 378 0.00 -14.21 10.10
N LEU A 379 0.31 -13.98 11.36
CA LEU A 379 0.14 -12.69 12.03
C LEU A 379 1.20 -11.69 11.55
N ILE A 380 0.79 -10.43 11.32
CA ILE A 380 1.66 -9.26 11.15
C ILE A 380 1.41 -8.30 12.31
N VAL A 381 2.47 -7.67 12.82
CA VAL A 381 2.41 -6.62 13.86
C VAL A 381 3.39 -5.49 13.55
N TRP A 382 3.08 -4.27 14.00
CA TRP A 382 4.01 -3.15 13.98
C TRP A 382 5.25 -3.42 14.83
N ASN A 383 6.40 -2.83 14.47
CA ASN A 383 7.69 -3.15 15.09
C ASN A 383 7.80 -2.82 16.59
N GLU A 384 6.88 -2.05 17.16
CA GLU A 384 6.85 -1.81 18.61
C GLU A 384 6.56 -3.08 19.41
N ALA A 385 5.72 -3.96 18.88
CA ALA A 385 5.43 -5.26 19.50
C ALA A 385 6.68 -6.16 19.63
N LEU A 386 7.73 -5.91 18.84
CA LEU A 386 9.01 -6.63 18.92
C LEU A 386 9.80 -6.33 20.23
N ALA A 387 9.40 -5.29 20.98
CA ALA A 387 9.96 -4.99 22.29
C ALA A 387 9.70 -6.09 23.30
N ALA A 388 8.66 -6.86 23.12
CA ALA A 388 8.24 -7.95 24.00
C ALA A 388 9.34 -9.01 24.22
N GLY A 389 10.13 -9.31 23.20
CA GLY A 389 11.24 -10.28 23.28
C GLY A 389 10.83 -11.75 23.27
N ASN A 390 9.59 -12.06 23.68
CA ASN A 390 8.98 -13.40 23.72
C ASN A 390 8.00 -13.66 22.57
N LEU A 391 7.97 -12.80 21.54
CA LEU A 391 7.09 -12.94 20.40
C LEU A 391 7.53 -14.13 19.52
N ASP A 392 6.58 -15.01 19.14
CA ASP A 392 6.82 -16.15 18.27
C ASP A 392 7.50 -15.72 16.95
N LEU A 393 8.49 -16.47 16.49
CA LEU A 393 9.29 -16.12 15.32
C LEU A 393 8.49 -16.17 14.01
N SER A 394 7.39 -16.90 13.96
CA SER A 394 6.50 -16.95 12.79
C SER A 394 5.72 -15.65 12.55
N VAL A 395 5.62 -14.77 13.55
CA VAL A 395 4.98 -13.46 13.43
C VAL A 395 5.86 -12.55 12.59
N VAL A 396 5.27 -11.93 11.56
CA VAL A 396 5.96 -10.96 10.70
C VAL A 396 5.98 -9.59 11.38
N GLY A 397 7.11 -8.91 11.37
CA GLY A 397 7.21 -7.53 11.83
C GLY A 397 7.00 -6.54 10.69
N GLN A 398 6.37 -5.40 10.97
CA GLN A 398 6.29 -4.28 10.03
C GLN A 398 7.01 -3.06 10.63
N TYR A 399 8.08 -2.64 9.96
CA TYR A 399 8.96 -1.57 10.46
C TYR A 399 8.48 -0.20 9.99
N TRP A 400 8.08 0.67 10.90
CA TRP A 400 7.71 2.06 10.61
C TRP A 400 8.52 3.11 11.39
N THR A 401 8.87 2.82 12.64
CA THR A 401 9.51 3.76 13.55
C THR A 401 10.88 3.31 14.04
N PRO A 402 11.89 4.22 14.09
CA PRO A 402 13.24 3.90 14.57
C PRO A 402 13.32 3.72 16.10
N LYS A 403 12.27 4.02 16.86
CA LYS A 403 12.28 3.91 18.34
C LYS A 403 12.79 2.56 18.85
N ASN A 404 12.62 1.49 18.07
CA ASN A 404 12.96 0.12 18.44
C ASN A 404 13.95 -0.55 17.48
N ASP A 405 14.84 0.20 16.82
CA ASP A 405 15.80 -0.32 15.83
C ASP A 405 16.64 -1.49 16.37
N LYS A 406 17.08 -1.43 17.62
CA LYS A 406 17.81 -2.53 18.25
C LYS A 406 17.00 -3.84 18.30
N ASN A 407 15.69 -3.74 18.55
CA ASN A 407 14.80 -4.89 18.58
C ASN A 407 14.60 -5.43 17.15
N VAL A 408 14.40 -4.55 16.17
CA VAL A 408 14.27 -4.92 14.76
C VAL A 408 15.52 -5.67 14.28
N LEU A 409 16.72 -5.14 14.55
CA LEU A 409 17.97 -5.80 14.18
C LEU A 409 18.15 -7.16 14.87
N ARG A 410 17.78 -7.26 16.15
CA ARG A 410 17.79 -8.53 16.90
C ARG A 410 16.89 -9.57 16.24
N GLU A 411 15.69 -9.17 15.87
CA GLU A 411 14.69 -10.07 15.29
C GLU A 411 15.04 -10.48 13.85
N LEU A 412 15.57 -9.56 13.03
CA LEU A 412 16.11 -9.88 11.70
C LEU A 412 17.22 -10.93 11.77
N LYS A 413 18.15 -10.78 12.71
CA LYS A 413 19.26 -11.75 12.93
C LYS A 413 18.75 -13.13 13.38
N LYS A 414 17.58 -13.20 14.04
CA LYS A 414 16.91 -14.47 14.35
C LYS A 414 16.19 -15.09 13.13
N GLY A 415 16.10 -14.37 12.01
CA GLY A 415 15.43 -14.82 10.79
C GLY A 415 13.96 -14.39 10.65
N ARG A 416 13.47 -13.45 11.48
CA ARG A 416 12.10 -12.92 11.37
C ARG A 416 11.91 -12.18 10.05
N GLU A 417 10.82 -12.50 9.35
CA GLU A 417 10.40 -11.76 8.15
C GLU A 417 9.90 -10.36 8.53
N MET A 418 10.20 -9.37 7.66
CA MET A 418 9.84 -7.97 7.87
C MET A 418 9.25 -7.34 6.61
N ILE A 419 8.28 -6.43 6.82
CA ILE A 419 7.82 -5.45 5.83
C ILE A 419 8.42 -4.10 6.22
N ILE A 420 8.89 -3.34 5.24
CA ILE A 420 9.55 -2.05 5.49
C ILE A 420 8.61 -0.90 5.11
N SER A 421 8.25 -0.11 6.10
CA SER A 421 7.30 1.01 5.99
C SER A 421 7.85 2.27 6.66
N LYS A 422 9.15 2.51 6.52
CA LYS A 422 9.84 3.61 7.24
C LYS A 422 9.14 4.95 7.10
N HIS A 423 8.78 5.56 8.23
CA HIS A 423 8.01 6.80 8.32
C HIS A 423 8.49 7.90 7.36
N GLN A 424 9.80 8.21 7.33
CA GLN A 424 10.34 9.29 6.50
C GLN A 424 10.30 9.03 4.98
N ALA A 425 10.06 7.79 4.55
CA ALA A 425 10.04 7.40 3.15
C ALA A 425 8.63 7.04 2.65
N PHE A 426 7.81 6.43 3.54
CA PHE A 426 6.59 5.74 3.12
C PHE A 426 5.31 6.21 3.82
N TYR A 427 5.36 7.22 4.71
CA TYR A 427 4.16 7.85 5.24
C TYR A 427 3.67 8.92 4.26
N PHE A 428 2.83 8.49 3.33
CA PHE A 428 2.33 9.34 2.25
C PHE A 428 1.25 10.33 2.73
N ASP A 429 0.67 10.11 3.89
CA ASP A 429 -0.22 11.05 4.56
C ASP A 429 0.48 12.36 4.92
N MET A 430 1.79 12.35 5.15
CA MET A 430 2.56 13.54 5.47
C MET A 430 2.77 14.46 4.27
N CYS A 431 2.82 15.78 4.50
CA CYS A 431 3.02 16.74 3.41
C CYS A 431 4.35 16.53 2.66
N TYR A 432 4.35 16.83 1.37
CA TYR A 432 5.55 16.70 0.53
C TYR A 432 6.68 17.63 0.97
N CYS A 433 6.39 18.74 1.63
CA CYS A 433 7.41 19.63 2.19
C CYS A 433 8.20 18.96 3.32
N GLN A 434 7.58 18.01 4.04
CA GLN A 434 8.25 17.19 5.06
C GLN A 434 8.96 16.01 4.41
N TYR A 435 8.26 15.23 3.59
CA TYR A 435 8.77 14.05 2.90
C TYR A 435 8.54 14.16 1.39
N PRO A 436 9.46 14.81 0.64
CA PRO A 436 9.35 14.93 -0.81
C PRO A 436 9.45 13.58 -1.52
N LEU A 437 9.04 13.54 -2.78
CA LEU A 437 9.11 12.36 -3.64
C LEU A 437 10.48 11.66 -3.62
N SER A 438 11.55 12.45 -3.53
CA SER A 438 12.91 11.91 -3.46
C SER A 438 13.17 11.05 -2.22
N ASN A 439 12.46 11.28 -1.10
CA ASN A 439 12.63 10.44 0.09
C ASN A 439 12.18 9.00 -0.16
N THR A 440 11.12 8.83 -0.95
CA THR A 440 10.66 7.50 -1.37
C THR A 440 11.62 6.91 -2.40
N TYR A 441 11.87 7.63 -3.51
CA TYR A 441 12.69 7.12 -4.61
C TYR A 441 14.14 6.76 -4.21
N ASP A 442 14.76 7.52 -3.30
CA ASP A 442 16.15 7.32 -2.85
C ASP A 442 16.26 6.32 -1.70
N PHE A 443 15.15 5.75 -1.27
CA PHE A 443 15.16 4.80 -0.15
C PHE A 443 15.69 3.45 -0.61
N GLU A 444 16.57 2.88 0.22
CA GLU A 444 17.08 1.53 0.05
C GLU A 444 17.15 0.85 1.44
N PRO A 445 16.37 -0.22 1.68
CA PRO A 445 16.30 -0.82 3.00
C PRO A 445 17.64 -1.35 3.51
N THR A 446 18.46 -1.95 2.64
CA THR A 446 19.76 -2.53 3.02
C THR A 446 20.84 -1.49 3.30
N GLU A 447 20.66 -0.25 2.89
CA GLU A 447 21.59 0.85 3.20
C GLU A 447 21.18 1.63 4.45
N LYS A 448 19.90 1.57 4.81
CA LYS A 448 19.33 2.47 5.82
C LYS A 448 18.99 1.75 7.14
N ILE A 449 18.60 0.48 7.10
CA ILE A 449 17.99 -0.19 8.26
C ILE A 449 18.45 -1.64 8.39
N VAL A 450 18.47 -2.37 7.29
CA VAL A 450 18.60 -3.83 7.28
C VAL A 450 20.01 -4.22 6.88
N PRO A 451 20.75 -5.00 7.68
CA PRO A 451 22.03 -5.56 7.26
C PRO A 451 21.87 -6.35 5.95
N GLU A 452 22.86 -6.29 5.07
CA GLU A 452 22.79 -6.90 3.73
C GLU A 452 22.57 -8.42 3.81
N GLU A 453 23.17 -9.08 4.79
CA GLU A 453 22.96 -10.51 5.08
C GLU A 453 21.52 -10.86 5.50
N CYS A 454 20.73 -9.85 5.91
CA CYS A 454 19.33 -10.01 6.30
C CYS A 454 18.34 -9.61 5.18
N GLU A 455 18.78 -9.27 3.97
CA GLU A 455 17.89 -8.84 2.86
C GLU A 455 16.83 -9.90 2.53
N LYS A 456 17.17 -11.18 2.64
CA LYS A 456 16.25 -12.30 2.39
C LYS A 456 15.03 -12.36 3.34
N GLN A 457 15.10 -11.71 4.51
CA GLN A 457 13.99 -11.58 5.45
C GLN A 457 13.02 -10.45 5.06
N ILE A 458 13.40 -9.56 4.13
CA ILE A 458 12.53 -8.48 3.70
C ILE A 458 11.49 -9.04 2.72
N LEU A 459 10.21 -8.97 3.10
CA LEU A 459 9.11 -9.31 2.20
C LEU A 459 8.96 -8.28 1.09
N GLY A 460 9.10 -7.01 1.44
CA GLY A 460 8.99 -5.85 0.58
C GLY A 460 8.73 -4.56 1.34
N MET A 461 8.15 -3.58 0.64
CA MET A 461 7.90 -2.25 1.20
C MET A 461 6.44 -1.84 1.03
N GLU A 462 6.00 -0.92 1.89
CA GLU A 462 4.62 -0.43 1.91
C GLU A 462 4.55 1.07 2.17
N GLY A 463 3.71 1.75 1.38
CA GLY A 463 3.36 3.16 1.57
C GLY A 463 2.05 3.31 2.35
N HIS A 464 1.99 4.26 3.29
CA HIS A 464 0.86 4.45 4.19
C HIS A 464 0.05 5.69 3.88
N LEU A 465 -1.27 5.56 3.94
CA LEU A 465 -2.24 6.63 3.80
C LEU A 465 -3.11 6.68 5.06
N TRP A 466 -2.52 7.18 6.16
CA TRP A 466 -3.25 7.47 7.37
C TRP A 466 -4.21 8.63 7.10
N SER A 467 -5.48 8.42 7.42
CA SER A 467 -6.53 9.30 6.89
C SER A 467 -6.90 10.48 7.80
N GLU A 468 -6.16 10.73 8.88
CA GLU A 468 -6.34 11.96 9.67
C GLU A 468 -6.14 13.23 8.84
N TRP A 469 -5.25 13.14 7.83
CA TRP A 469 -4.92 14.23 6.92
C TRP A 469 -5.57 14.11 5.55
N ILE A 470 -6.28 12.99 5.31
CA ILE A 470 -6.83 12.62 4.02
C ILE A 470 -8.34 12.46 4.14
N ALA A 471 -9.07 13.56 4.02
CA ALA A 471 -10.51 13.58 4.25
C ALA A 471 -11.35 13.11 3.05
N ASP A 472 -10.79 13.13 1.85
CA ASP A 472 -11.49 12.83 0.61
C ASP A 472 -10.60 12.16 -0.45
N ARG A 473 -11.23 11.74 -1.54
CA ARG A 473 -10.57 11.06 -2.66
C ARG A 473 -9.53 11.92 -3.37
N ASP A 474 -9.78 13.21 -3.54
CA ASP A 474 -8.87 14.09 -4.27
C ASP A 474 -7.59 14.31 -3.44
N LYS A 475 -7.74 14.37 -2.12
CA LYS A 475 -6.59 14.42 -1.20
C LYS A 475 -5.84 13.09 -1.15
N LEU A 476 -6.56 11.97 -1.18
CA LEU A 476 -5.97 10.62 -1.28
C LEU A 476 -5.09 10.51 -2.54
N ASP A 477 -5.63 10.90 -3.69
CA ASP A 477 -4.90 10.90 -4.95
C ASP A 477 -3.62 11.75 -4.88
N MET A 478 -3.73 12.96 -4.35
CA MET A 478 -2.62 13.91 -4.25
C MET A 478 -1.51 13.39 -3.34
N GLN A 479 -1.88 12.75 -2.24
CA GLN A 479 -0.90 12.22 -1.29
C GLN A 479 -0.24 10.93 -1.80
N LEU A 480 -0.99 10.09 -2.51
CA LEU A 480 -0.51 8.83 -3.06
C LEU A 480 0.41 9.05 -4.28
N PHE A 481 0.00 9.92 -5.21
CA PHE A 481 0.72 10.13 -6.46
C PHE A 481 1.49 11.46 -6.49
N PRO A 482 2.78 11.42 -6.92
CA PRO A 482 3.50 10.34 -7.59
C PRO A 482 4.29 9.39 -6.67
N ARG A 483 4.19 9.47 -5.32
CA ARG A 483 4.98 8.62 -4.40
C ARG A 483 4.76 7.13 -4.63
N ALA A 484 3.55 6.71 -5.01
CA ALA A 484 3.26 5.31 -5.35
C ALA A 484 4.08 4.81 -6.55
N LEU A 485 4.41 5.68 -7.52
CA LEU A 485 5.25 5.32 -8.65
C LEU A 485 6.69 5.07 -8.21
N ALA A 486 7.21 5.90 -7.29
CA ALA A 486 8.53 5.71 -6.69
C ALA A 486 8.59 4.43 -5.84
N LEU A 487 7.56 4.17 -5.03
CA LEU A 487 7.44 2.92 -4.27
C LEU A 487 7.40 1.69 -5.20
N ALA A 488 6.63 1.77 -6.29
CA ALA A 488 6.57 0.70 -7.28
C ALA A 488 7.95 0.43 -7.89
N GLU A 489 8.69 1.48 -8.25
CA GLU A 489 10.06 1.39 -8.75
C GLU A 489 10.99 0.72 -7.75
N ASP A 490 10.94 1.13 -6.48
CA ASP A 490 11.77 0.60 -5.40
C ASP A 490 11.50 -0.87 -5.10
N CYS A 491 10.23 -1.27 -5.17
CA CYS A 491 9.81 -2.65 -4.92
C CYS A 491 10.07 -3.60 -6.09
N TRP A 492 10.11 -3.06 -7.31
CA TRP A 492 10.17 -3.86 -8.53
C TRP A 492 11.57 -3.94 -9.12
N SER A 493 12.27 -2.80 -9.23
CA SER A 493 13.52 -2.69 -9.98
C SER A 493 14.73 -3.18 -9.16
N LYS A 494 15.81 -3.57 -9.85
CA LYS A 494 17.07 -3.93 -9.18
C LYS A 494 17.65 -2.75 -8.41
N LYS A 495 18.20 -3.02 -7.23
CA LYS A 495 18.87 -2.02 -6.38
C LYS A 495 19.86 -1.13 -7.17
N ASN A 496 20.74 -1.76 -7.96
CA ASN A 496 21.84 -1.07 -8.65
C ASN A 496 21.46 -0.49 -10.02
N ASP A 497 20.22 -0.70 -10.47
CA ASP A 497 19.73 -0.25 -11.78
C ASP A 497 18.86 1.01 -11.70
N LYS A 498 18.67 1.57 -10.50
CA LYS A 498 17.94 2.83 -10.32
C LYS A 498 18.62 3.95 -11.10
N ASN A 499 17.84 4.64 -11.92
CA ASN A 499 18.30 5.78 -12.71
C ASN A 499 17.34 6.95 -12.52
N ARG A 500 17.75 7.91 -11.71
CA ARG A 500 16.92 9.06 -11.34
C ARG A 500 16.45 9.87 -12.55
N GLU A 501 17.34 10.17 -13.50
CA GLU A 501 16.99 10.97 -14.69
C GLU A 501 15.96 10.25 -15.55
N LEU A 502 16.14 8.94 -15.76
CA LEU A 502 15.17 8.12 -16.49
C LEU A 502 13.83 8.05 -15.77
N PHE A 503 13.83 7.84 -14.45
CA PHE A 503 12.59 7.80 -13.65
C PHE A 503 11.82 9.12 -13.79
N TYR A 504 12.45 10.28 -13.57
CA TYR A 504 11.78 11.56 -13.69
C TYR A 504 11.35 11.88 -15.14
N SER A 505 12.11 11.43 -16.14
CA SER A 505 11.67 11.52 -17.53
C SER A 505 10.43 10.69 -17.83
N ASN A 506 10.39 9.45 -17.32
CA ASN A 506 9.22 8.57 -17.44
C ASN A 506 8.03 9.11 -16.62
N LEU A 507 8.28 9.65 -15.42
CA LEU A 507 7.26 10.25 -14.57
C LEU A 507 6.43 11.29 -15.32
N LYS A 508 7.05 12.16 -16.14
CA LYS A 508 6.32 13.15 -16.94
C LYS A 508 5.34 12.55 -17.94
N TYR A 509 5.63 11.38 -18.46
CA TYR A 509 4.69 10.64 -19.29
C TYR A 509 3.53 10.06 -18.43
N HIS A 510 3.87 9.49 -17.27
CA HIS A 510 2.89 8.90 -16.36
C HIS A 510 1.98 9.94 -15.68
N GLU A 511 2.44 11.16 -15.43
CA GLU A 511 1.59 12.28 -14.99
C GLU A 511 0.48 12.57 -15.99
N ARG A 512 0.76 12.47 -17.31
CA ARG A 512 -0.26 12.59 -18.35
C ARG A 512 -1.27 11.42 -18.30
N ILE A 513 -0.79 10.20 -18.01
CA ILE A 513 -1.68 9.04 -17.79
C ILE A 513 -2.60 9.30 -16.59
N LEU A 514 -2.03 9.68 -15.43
CA LEU A 514 -2.78 9.99 -14.22
C LEU A 514 -3.83 11.07 -14.47
N LYS A 515 -3.46 12.15 -15.16
CA LYS A 515 -4.39 13.22 -15.55
C LYS A 515 -5.54 12.70 -16.42
N LYS A 516 -5.24 11.84 -17.41
CA LYS A 516 -6.26 11.25 -18.30
C LYS A 516 -7.20 10.32 -17.53
N LEU A 517 -6.73 9.66 -16.47
CA LEU A 517 -7.52 8.82 -15.57
C LEU A 517 -8.26 9.62 -14.48
N GLY A 518 -8.20 10.95 -14.50
CA GLY A 518 -8.85 11.80 -13.51
C GLY A 518 -8.26 11.68 -12.11
N VAL A 519 -6.95 11.45 -12.00
CA VAL A 519 -6.21 11.39 -10.74
C VAL A 519 -5.70 12.78 -10.40
N ASN A 520 -6.02 13.26 -9.20
CA ASN A 520 -5.54 14.53 -8.66
C ASN A 520 -4.13 14.35 -8.05
N TYR A 521 -3.11 14.12 -8.87
CA TYR A 521 -1.74 13.90 -8.41
C TYR A 521 -1.04 15.22 -8.01
N ALA A 522 -0.03 15.12 -7.13
CA ALA A 522 0.81 16.25 -6.76
C ALA A 522 1.78 16.63 -7.90
N GLU A 523 1.60 17.81 -8.47
CA GLU A 523 2.51 18.37 -9.47
C GLU A 523 3.92 18.64 -8.90
N ASP A 524 4.89 18.96 -9.77
CA ASP A 524 6.31 19.13 -9.39
C ASP A 524 6.55 20.12 -8.26
N GLU A 525 5.84 21.26 -8.27
CA GLU A 525 5.94 22.28 -7.25
C GLU A 525 5.57 21.76 -5.86
N ILE A 526 4.65 20.79 -5.81
CA ILE A 526 4.19 20.15 -4.59
C ILE A 526 5.08 18.94 -4.25
N SER A 527 5.29 18.03 -5.21
CA SER A 527 5.96 16.75 -5.00
C SER A 527 7.48 16.87 -4.80
N MET A 528 8.08 17.94 -5.32
CA MET A 528 9.52 18.27 -5.25
C MET A 528 9.76 19.70 -4.74
N PRO A 529 9.31 20.04 -3.53
CA PRO A 529 9.35 21.42 -3.03
C PRO A 529 10.78 21.92 -2.84
N LYS A 530 11.05 23.15 -3.28
CA LYS A 530 12.36 23.79 -3.22
C LYS A 530 12.43 24.80 -2.07
N GLY A 531 13.63 25.03 -1.54
CA GLY A 531 13.89 26.03 -0.52
C GLY A 531 13.57 25.57 0.91
N LEU A 532 14.61 25.54 1.76
CA LEU A 532 14.49 25.03 3.14
C LEU A 532 13.50 25.85 3.99
N LEU A 533 13.51 27.18 3.85
CA LEU A 533 12.61 28.06 4.60
C LEU A 533 11.14 27.87 4.17
N HIS A 534 10.90 27.75 2.85
CA HIS A 534 9.57 27.45 2.31
C HIS A 534 9.07 26.11 2.85
N ARG A 535 9.86 25.06 2.76
CA ARG A 535 9.49 23.73 3.27
C ARG A 535 9.15 23.75 4.75
N ARG A 536 9.97 24.40 5.61
CA ARG A 536 9.69 24.54 7.04
C ARG A 536 8.38 25.29 7.31
N HIS A 537 8.12 26.32 6.53
CA HIS A 537 6.88 27.09 6.62
C HIS A 537 5.66 26.23 6.29
N GLU A 538 5.70 25.50 5.18
CA GLU A 538 4.60 24.61 4.75
C GLU A 538 4.36 23.46 5.74
N VAL A 539 5.42 22.84 6.28
CA VAL A 539 5.28 21.83 7.34
C VAL A 539 4.60 22.41 8.58
N HIS A 540 4.96 23.65 8.94
CA HIS A 540 4.30 24.33 10.07
C HIS A 540 2.83 24.58 9.79
N LEU A 541 2.47 25.03 8.57
CA LEU A 541 1.08 25.24 8.18
C LEU A 541 0.29 23.94 8.12
N TRP A 542 0.92 22.85 7.65
CA TRP A 542 0.30 21.53 7.61
C TRP A 542 -0.19 21.06 8.98
N ASN A 543 0.59 21.32 10.02
CA ASN A 543 0.26 20.95 11.39
C ASN A 543 -0.70 21.93 12.10
N MET A 544 -1.24 22.93 11.40
CA MET A 544 -2.15 23.93 11.97
C MET A 544 -3.59 23.72 11.50
N SER A 545 -4.56 24.17 12.31
CA SER A 545 -5.97 24.23 11.92
C SER A 545 -6.22 25.17 10.74
N ASP A 546 -7.28 24.94 9.97
CA ASP A 546 -7.63 25.78 8.81
C ASP A 546 -8.00 27.21 9.21
N GLN A 547 -8.70 27.39 10.34
CA GLN A 547 -9.00 28.74 10.84
C GLN A 547 -7.74 29.53 11.08
N TYR A 548 -6.71 28.92 11.65
CA TYR A 548 -5.42 29.58 11.87
C TYR A 548 -4.70 29.86 10.55
N ARG A 549 -4.78 28.96 9.56
CA ARG A 549 -4.24 29.14 8.20
C ARG A 549 -4.87 30.36 7.54
N GLU A 550 -6.19 30.47 7.61
CA GLU A 550 -6.97 31.55 7.00
C GLU A 550 -6.66 32.90 7.65
N VAL A 551 -6.64 32.97 8.98
CA VAL A 551 -6.24 34.18 9.73
C VAL A 551 -4.83 34.63 9.36
N ARG A 552 -3.89 33.71 9.22
CA ARG A 552 -2.51 34.00 8.85
C ARG A 552 -2.39 34.45 7.40
N LYS A 553 -3.04 33.77 6.47
CA LYS A 553 -3.11 34.17 5.06
C LYS A 553 -3.64 35.60 4.90
N ASN A 554 -4.69 35.94 5.65
CA ASN A 554 -5.27 37.28 5.66
C ASN A 554 -4.33 38.34 6.29
N ARG A 555 -3.53 37.96 7.29
CA ARG A 555 -2.49 38.85 7.88
C ARG A 555 -1.32 39.08 6.92
N GLU A 556 -0.91 38.06 6.17
CA GLU A 556 0.18 38.20 5.18
C GLU A 556 -0.26 39.00 3.95
N LEU A 557 -1.50 38.85 3.51
CA LEU A 557 -2.09 39.71 2.47
C LEU A 557 -2.17 41.18 2.90
N LYS A 558 -2.54 41.45 4.16
CA LYS A 558 -2.57 42.81 4.71
C LYS A 558 -1.16 43.44 4.91
N LYS A 559 -0.10 42.65 4.94
CA LYS A 559 1.29 43.16 5.02
C LYS A 559 1.89 43.45 3.64
N LYS A 560 1.29 42.90 2.56
CA LYS A 560 1.72 43.10 1.17
C LYS A 560 1.01 44.24 0.48
N ASN A 561 -0.08 44.73 1.07
CA ASN A 561 -0.80 45.95 0.70
C ASN A 561 -0.48 47.09 1.70
#